data_304d9029566ef90ccde18d6661990f27
#
_entry.id   304d9029566ef90ccde18d6661990f27
#
_cell.length_a   1.000
_cell.length_b   1.000
_cell.length_c   1.000
_cell.angle_alpha   90.00
_cell.angle_beta   90.00
_cell.angle_gamma   90.00
#
_symmetry.space_group_name_H-M   'P 1'
#
loop_
_entity.id
_entity.type
_entity.pdbx_description
1 polymer ?
#
loop_
_entity_poly.entity_id
_entity_poly.type
_entity_poly.pdbx_seq_one_letter_code
_entity_poly.pdbx_strand_id
1 'polypeptide(L)'
;MKTEDAVRMWQDEHARFARLLDFLDVQMMAFHEGEHPNYELMRDVIYYLQHYADRYHHPREDVAFALMLEREPALSPVIKRLMHEHRVINTVGAQLYKFLDDILEDARSEEHTSELQS
;
A
#
# COMPACT_ATOMS: atom_id res chain seq x y z
N MET A 1 -17.72 10.04 18.07
CA MET A 1 -16.28 10.27 18.14
C MET A 1 -15.99 11.74 17.92
N LYS A 2 -15.15 12.33 18.76
CA LYS A 2 -14.76 13.73 18.59
C LYS A 2 -13.84 13.87 17.39
N THR A 3 -13.86 15.05 16.76
CA THR A 3 -13.02 15.35 15.61
C THR A 3 -11.53 15.12 15.90
N GLU A 4 -11.08 15.52 17.10
CA GLU A 4 -9.69 15.33 17.52
C GLU A 4 -9.30 13.85 17.58
N ASP A 5 -10.21 12.98 18.02
CA ASP A 5 -9.97 11.54 18.08
C ASP A 5 -9.85 10.93 16.68
N ALA A 6 -10.68 11.40 15.73
CA ALA A 6 -10.63 10.94 14.34
C ALA A 6 -9.30 11.35 13.68
N VAL A 7 -8.86 12.58 13.90
CA VAL A 7 -7.58 13.07 13.34
C VAL A 7 -6.42 12.28 13.92
N ARG A 8 -6.44 12.02 15.24
CA ARG A 8 -5.39 11.24 15.88
C ARG A 8 -5.33 9.81 15.33
N MET A 9 -6.49 9.20 15.13
CA MET A 9 -6.56 7.85 14.55
C MET A 9 -5.96 7.83 13.14
N TRP A 10 -6.26 8.84 12.32
CA TRP A 10 -5.69 8.93 10.96
C TRP A 10 -4.18 9.15 10.99
N GLN A 11 -3.69 9.96 11.91
CA GLN A 11 -2.25 10.16 12.09
C GLN A 11 -1.55 8.87 12.49
N ASP A 12 -2.15 8.10 13.40
CA ASP A 12 -1.62 6.81 13.83
C ASP A 12 -1.61 5.80 12.66
N GLU A 13 -2.66 5.81 11.84
CA GLU A 13 -2.72 4.95 10.64
C GLU A 13 -1.61 5.34 9.64
N HIS A 14 -1.41 6.63 9.39
CA HIS A 14 -0.35 7.10 8.51
C HIS A 14 1.04 6.72 9.03
N ALA A 15 1.27 6.82 10.34
CA ALA A 15 2.54 6.41 10.94
C ALA A 15 2.79 4.92 10.74
N ARG A 16 1.75 4.11 10.86
CA ARG A 16 1.84 2.66 10.62
C ARG A 16 2.17 2.36 9.15
N PHE A 17 1.49 3.05 8.24
CA PHE A 17 1.76 2.89 6.80
C PHE A 17 3.18 3.31 6.45
N ALA A 18 3.68 4.38 7.06
CA ALA A 18 5.05 4.85 6.83
C ALA A 18 6.08 3.79 7.25
N ARG A 19 5.86 3.13 8.39
CA ARG A 19 6.75 2.04 8.83
C ARG A 19 6.74 0.85 7.88
N LEU A 20 5.57 0.51 7.33
CA LEU A 20 5.46 -0.57 6.36
C LEU A 20 6.14 -0.21 5.04
N LEU A 21 6.02 1.04 4.61
CA LEU A 21 6.71 1.53 3.40
C LEU A 21 8.22 1.53 3.60
N ASP A 22 8.70 1.89 4.80
CA ASP A 22 10.14 1.82 5.12
C ASP A 22 10.65 0.37 5.02
N PHE A 23 9.87 -0.59 5.48
CA PHE A 23 10.22 -2.00 5.33
C PHE A 23 10.36 -2.37 3.85
N LEU A 24 9.41 -1.96 3.01
CA LEU A 24 9.48 -2.23 1.57
C LEU A 24 10.72 -1.59 0.94
N ASP A 25 11.05 -0.38 1.36
CA ASP A 25 12.24 0.33 0.87
C ASP A 25 13.52 -0.44 1.21
N VAL A 26 13.63 -0.97 2.43
CA VAL A 26 14.77 -1.79 2.84
C VAL A 26 14.88 -3.04 1.95
N GLN A 27 13.76 -3.68 1.62
CA GLN A 27 13.76 -4.84 0.74
C GLN A 27 14.21 -4.48 -0.68
N MET A 28 13.81 -3.31 -1.17
CA MET A 28 14.24 -2.84 -2.48
C MET A 28 15.75 -2.54 -2.52
N MET A 29 16.28 -1.99 -1.44
CA MET A 29 17.73 -1.78 -1.31
C MET A 29 18.48 -3.11 -1.33
N ALA A 30 17.98 -4.12 -0.63
CA ALA A 30 18.57 -5.46 -0.64
C ALA A 30 18.59 -6.03 -2.06
N PHE A 31 17.52 -5.85 -2.82
CA PHE A 31 17.47 -6.29 -4.20
C PHE A 31 18.55 -5.62 -5.05
N HIS A 32 18.71 -4.31 -4.91
CA HIS A 32 19.71 -3.56 -5.68
C HIS A 32 21.14 -3.93 -5.30
N GLU A 33 21.37 -4.39 -4.09
CA GLU A 33 22.68 -4.83 -3.60
C GLU A 33 22.98 -6.29 -3.95
N GLY A 34 22.11 -6.93 -4.69
CA GLY A 34 22.28 -8.33 -5.07
C GLY A 34 21.89 -9.33 -4.01
N GLU A 35 21.29 -8.87 -2.93
CA GLU A 35 20.74 -9.72 -1.88
C GLU A 35 19.36 -10.22 -2.27
N HIS A 36 18.88 -11.23 -1.58
CA HIS A 36 17.58 -11.83 -1.87
C HIS A 36 16.50 -11.21 -0.95
N PRO A 37 15.58 -10.40 -1.49
CA PRO A 37 14.51 -9.83 -0.67
C PRO A 37 13.55 -10.90 -0.15
N ASN A 38 12.85 -10.57 0.93
CA ASN A 38 11.78 -11.42 1.44
C ASN A 38 10.49 -11.12 0.67
N TYR A 39 10.34 -11.75 -0.49
CA TYR A 39 9.19 -11.49 -1.38
C TYR A 39 7.85 -11.85 -0.75
N GLU A 40 7.80 -12.93 0.03
CA GLU A 40 6.57 -13.32 0.73
C GLU A 40 6.08 -12.24 1.69
N LEU A 41 7.00 -11.72 2.51
CA LEU A 41 6.65 -10.67 3.45
C LEU A 41 6.31 -9.36 2.74
N MET A 42 7.00 -9.05 1.65
CA MET A 42 6.64 -7.88 0.82
C MET A 42 5.21 -8.01 0.30
N ARG A 43 4.85 -9.18 -0.20
CA ARG A 43 3.48 -9.43 -0.69
C ARG A 43 2.46 -9.26 0.42
N ASP A 44 2.75 -9.78 1.61
CA ASP A 44 1.85 -9.66 2.75
C ASP A 44 1.66 -8.20 3.17
N VAL A 45 2.73 -7.42 3.15
CA VAL A 45 2.67 -5.98 3.47
C VAL A 45 1.80 -5.23 2.44
N ILE A 46 2.01 -5.51 1.15
CA ILE A 46 1.20 -4.89 0.09
C ILE A 46 -0.27 -5.29 0.23
N TYR A 47 -0.54 -6.56 0.53
CA TYR A 47 -1.91 -7.03 0.75
C TYR A 47 -2.57 -6.27 1.90
N TYR A 48 -1.87 -6.11 3.02
CA TYR A 48 -2.39 -5.36 4.16
C TYR A 48 -2.68 -3.91 3.79
N LEU A 49 -1.73 -3.24 3.10
CA LEU A 49 -1.90 -1.85 2.69
C LEU A 49 -3.11 -1.69 1.77
N GLN A 50 -3.29 -2.59 0.80
CA GLN A 50 -4.43 -2.55 -0.09
C GLN A 50 -5.75 -2.77 0.64
N HIS A 51 -5.81 -3.79 1.49
CA HIS A 51 -7.04 -4.11 2.18
C HIS A 51 -7.42 -3.10 3.24
N TYR A 52 -6.46 -2.54 3.96
CA TYR A 52 -6.76 -1.59 5.01
C TYR A 52 -6.81 -0.17 4.49
N ALA A 53 -5.75 0.28 3.81
CA ALA A 53 -5.67 1.66 3.35
C ALA A 53 -6.70 1.94 2.25
N ASP A 54 -6.79 1.06 1.24
CA ASP A 54 -7.64 1.30 0.07
C ASP A 54 -9.12 1.04 0.37
N ARG A 55 -9.43 0.11 1.28
CA ARG A 55 -10.82 -0.21 1.62
C ARG A 55 -11.40 0.64 2.73
N TYR A 56 -10.59 1.01 3.71
CA TYR A 56 -11.11 1.66 4.91
C TYR A 56 -10.57 3.06 5.10
N HIS A 57 -9.25 3.24 5.04
CA HIS A 57 -8.62 4.52 5.34
C HIS A 57 -8.86 5.56 4.24
N HIS A 58 -8.53 5.24 2.99
CA HIS A 58 -8.67 6.18 1.88
C HIS A 58 -10.13 6.54 1.60
N PRO A 59 -11.09 5.59 1.57
CA PRO A 59 -12.49 5.97 1.41
C PRO A 59 -13.02 6.90 2.51
N ARG A 60 -12.59 6.70 3.76
CA ARG A 60 -12.99 7.61 4.85
C ARG A 60 -12.40 9.00 4.66
N GLU A 61 -11.12 9.08 4.24
CA GLU A 61 -10.51 10.35 3.91
C GLU A 61 -11.22 11.04 2.75
N ASP A 62 -11.59 10.29 1.71
CA ASP A 62 -12.29 10.84 0.54
C ASP A 62 -13.64 11.45 0.93
N VAL A 63 -14.38 10.81 1.83
CA VAL A 63 -15.63 11.37 2.36
C VAL A 63 -15.36 12.67 3.12
N ALA A 64 -14.33 12.69 3.98
CA ALA A 64 -13.95 13.87 4.72
C ALA A 64 -13.53 15.01 3.78
N PHE A 65 -12.75 14.68 2.73
CA PHE A 65 -12.31 15.66 1.73
C PHE A 65 -13.50 16.25 0.97
N ALA A 66 -14.50 15.45 0.63
CA ALA A 66 -15.70 15.94 -0.04
C ALA A 66 -16.46 16.94 0.84
N LEU A 67 -16.56 16.66 2.15
CA LEU A 67 -17.19 17.58 3.10
C LEU A 67 -16.38 18.86 3.26
N MET A 68 -15.06 18.77 3.31
CA MET A 68 -14.19 19.94 3.38
C MET A 68 -14.33 20.82 2.15
N LEU A 69 -14.42 20.20 0.96
CA LEU A 69 -14.58 20.92 -0.29
C LEU A 69 -15.92 21.69 -0.33
N GLU A 70 -16.98 21.10 0.24
CA GLU A 70 -18.27 21.73 0.34
C GLU A 70 -18.22 22.99 1.19
N ARG A 71 -17.46 22.95 2.30
CA ARG A 71 -17.34 24.06 3.23
C ARG A 71 -16.33 25.11 2.79
N GLU A 72 -15.27 24.69 2.10
CA GLU A 72 -14.18 25.55 1.68
C GLU A 72 -13.77 25.23 0.24
N PRO A 73 -14.49 25.76 -0.77
CA PRO A 73 -14.20 25.43 -2.17
C PRO A 73 -12.79 25.80 -2.63
N ALA A 74 -12.12 26.71 -1.94
CA ALA A 74 -10.74 27.10 -2.27
C ALA A 74 -9.76 25.93 -2.13
N LEU A 75 -10.11 24.87 -1.37
CA LEU A 75 -9.28 23.68 -1.20
C LEU A 75 -9.37 22.72 -2.39
N SER A 76 -10.19 23.01 -3.40
CA SER A 76 -10.43 22.11 -4.52
C SER A 76 -9.17 21.58 -5.20
N PRO A 77 -8.17 22.39 -5.54
CA PRO A 77 -6.97 21.85 -6.21
C PRO A 77 -6.21 20.83 -5.38
N VAL A 78 -6.05 21.10 -4.08
CA VAL A 78 -5.33 20.20 -3.17
C VAL A 78 -6.09 18.90 -2.98
N ILE A 79 -7.39 19.00 -2.73
CA ILE A 79 -8.23 17.82 -2.47
C ILE A 79 -8.32 16.94 -3.71
N LYS A 80 -8.48 17.51 -4.89
CA LYS A 80 -8.53 16.74 -6.14
C LYS A 80 -7.22 15.98 -6.37
N ARG A 81 -6.09 16.61 -6.06
CA ARG A 81 -4.79 15.96 -6.18
C ARG A 81 -4.66 14.78 -5.21
N LEU A 82 -5.09 14.96 -3.95
CA LEU A 82 -5.03 13.89 -2.96
C LEU A 82 -5.93 12.71 -3.36
N MET A 83 -7.12 12.97 -3.85
CA MET A 83 -8.02 11.91 -4.31
C MET A 83 -7.45 11.18 -5.52
N HIS A 84 -6.80 11.90 -6.43
CA HIS A 84 -6.12 11.30 -7.57
C HIS A 84 -4.96 10.41 -7.10
N GLU A 85 -4.17 10.87 -6.14
CA GLU A 85 -3.06 10.09 -5.56
C GLU A 85 -3.56 8.81 -4.93
N HIS A 86 -4.71 8.82 -4.26
CA HIS A 86 -5.32 7.61 -3.71
C HIS A 86 -5.62 6.58 -4.80
N ARG A 87 -6.14 7.02 -5.94
CA ARG A 87 -6.43 6.13 -7.07
C ARG A 87 -5.14 5.55 -7.66
N VAL A 88 -4.11 6.37 -7.79
CA VAL A 88 -2.81 5.92 -8.31
C VAL A 88 -2.21 4.88 -7.38
N ILE A 89 -2.21 5.13 -6.07
CA ILE A 89 -1.68 4.20 -5.07
C ILE A 89 -2.40 2.85 -5.15
N ASN A 90 -3.71 2.88 -5.28
CA ASN A 90 -4.52 1.65 -5.39
C ASN A 90 -4.12 0.85 -6.63
N THR A 91 -4.01 1.51 -7.77
CA THR A 91 -3.65 0.86 -9.04
C THR A 91 -2.24 0.28 -8.99
N VAL A 92 -1.26 1.07 -8.55
CA VAL A 92 0.14 0.65 -8.47
C VAL A 92 0.30 -0.49 -7.46
N GLY A 93 -0.39 -0.40 -6.32
CA GLY A 93 -0.36 -1.45 -5.31
C GLY A 93 -0.86 -2.78 -5.84
N ALA A 94 -1.95 -2.76 -6.63
CA ALA A 94 -2.49 -3.98 -7.23
C ALA A 94 -1.50 -4.59 -8.23
N GLN A 95 -0.84 -3.75 -9.03
CA GLN A 95 0.17 -4.22 -9.98
C GLN A 95 1.38 -4.82 -9.28
N LEU A 96 1.84 -4.19 -8.22
CA LEU A 96 2.98 -4.69 -7.44
C LEU A 96 2.64 -6.01 -6.76
N TYR A 97 1.45 -6.13 -6.20
CA TYR A 97 0.99 -7.38 -5.60
C TYR A 97 1.05 -8.52 -6.62
N LYS A 98 0.49 -8.29 -7.80
CA LYS A 98 0.48 -9.30 -8.86
C LYS A 98 1.90 -9.69 -9.27
N PHE A 99 2.78 -8.72 -9.39
CA PHE A 99 4.18 -8.97 -9.76
C PHE A 99 4.88 -9.86 -8.73
N LEU A 100 4.69 -9.56 -7.44
CA LEU A 100 5.27 -10.35 -6.35
C LEU A 100 4.68 -11.76 -6.31
N ASP A 101 3.38 -11.88 -6.53
CA ASP A 101 2.71 -13.16 -6.56
C ASP A 101 3.22 -14.02 -7.71
N ASP A 102 3.45 -13.42 -8.89
CA ASP A 102 4.00 -14.13 -10.05
C ASP A 102 5.43 -14.62 -9.76
N ILE A 103 6.27 -13.82 -9.10
CA ILE A 103 7.62 -14.23 -8.71
C ILE A 103 7.56 -15.47 -7.79
N LEU A 104 6.67 -15.44 -6.80
CA LEU A 104 6.54 -16.54 -5.84
C LEU A 104 5.99 -17.80 -6.49
N GLU A 105 5.06 -17.68 -7.42
CA GLU A 105 4.53 -18.82 -8.17
C GLU A 105 5.62 -19.46 -9.05
N ASP A 106 6.41 -18.63 -9.73
CA ASP A 106 7.51 -19.14 -10.57
C ASP A 106 8.54 -19.88 -9.73
N ALA A 107 8.88 -19.35 -8.55
CA ALA A 107 9.81 -20.01 -7.64
C ALA A 107 9.28 -21.37 -7.17
N ARG A 108 7.98 -21.44 -6.85
CA ARG A 108 7.35 -22.72 -6.47
C ARG A 108 7.35 -23.73 -7.62
N SER A 109 7.08 -23.27 -8.82
CA SER A 109 7.10 -24.12 -10.01
C SER A 109 8.50 -24.69 -10.26
N GLU A 110 9.54 -23.89 -10.11
CA GLU A 110 10.93 -24.33 -10.25
C GLU A 110 11.29 -25.35 -9.20
N GLU A 111 10.94 -25.13 -7.94
CA GLU A 111 11.18 -26.08 -6.85
C GLU A 111 10.48 -27.41 -7.09
N HIS A 112 9.21 -27.37 -7.51
CA HIS A 112 8.42 -28.55 -7.80
C HIS A 112 9.03 -29.36 -8.95
N THR A 113 9.46 -28.67 -10.01
CA THR A 113 10.12 -29.31 -11.15
C THR A 113 11.42 -29.97 -10.72
N SER A 114 12.21 -29.30 -9.90
CA SER A 114 13.47 -29.85 -9.38
C SER A 114 13.24 -31.10 -8.55
N GLU A 115 12.22 -31.13 -7.68
CA GLU A 115 11.87 -32.28 -6.88
C GLU A 115 11.44 -33.46 -7.75
N LEU A 116 10.71 -33.22 -8.81
CA LEU A 116 10.26 -34.29 -9.72
C LEU A 116 11.43 -34.88 -10.53
N GLN A 117 12.48 -34.12 -10.78
CA GLN A 117 13.65 -34.57 -11.53
C GLN A 117 14.64 -35.33 -10.68
N SER A 118 14.59 -35.14 -9.39
CA SER A 118 15.50 -35.84 -8.48
C SER A 118 14.96 -37.19 -8.06
#